data_fe94b616682d689325e43274e3a0456b
#
_entry.id   fe94b616682d689325e43274e3a0456b
#
_cell.length_a   1.000
_cell.length_b   1.000
_cell.length_c   1.000
_cell.angle_alpha   90.00
_cell.angle_beta   90.00
_cell.angle_gamma   90.00
#
_symmetry.space_group_name_H-M   'P 1'
#
loop_
_entity.id
_entity.type
_entity.pdbx_description
1 polymer ?
#
loop_
_entity_poly.entity_id
_entity_poly.type
_entity_poly.pdbx_seq_one_letter_code
_entity_poly.pdbx_strand_id
1 'polypeptide(L)'
;DAYRRIIKDYVYQSSFEQNKPQMEAVTANLLDILAWFREKRISMRDLKPDNLFVAGDPARYPIFLKSAQEFSIGIIDVETAVDFEKSEHKKTKQPMLGGTPFYATPSHFIKNDVIIYKFNNLGKILHLQDWHATLIMIYKVITGDLLFEQTARLFGEVRNLMVNANKPGGHQTDVFEEASRIFWHSAVSEF
;
A
#
# COMPACT_ATOMS: atom_id res chain seq x y z
N ASP A 1 27.63 -3.95 25.35
CA ASP A 1 26.83 -4.03 24.11
C ASP A 1 26.09 -5.36 23.94
N ALA A 2 26.73 -6.53 24.23
CA ALA A 2 26.06 -7.84 24.14
C ALA A 2 24.86 -7.96 25.09
N TYR A 3 24.97 -7.49 26.32
CA TYR A 3 23.90 -7.54 27.32
C TYR A 3 22.67 -6.67 26.89
N ARG A 4 22.90 -5.48 26.32
CA ARG A 4 21.84 -4.62 25.79
C ARG A 4 21.11 -5.28 24.64
N ARG A 5 21.83 -6.00 23.78
CA ARG A 5 21.27 -6.74 22.66
C ARG A 5 20.37 -7.87 23.15
N ILE A 6 20.84 -8.67 24.11
CA ILE A 6 20.06 -9.77 24.71
C ILE A 6 18.78 -9.26 25.36
N ILE A 7 18.84 -8.15 26.11
CA ILE A 7 17.64 -7.55 26.70
C ILE A 7 16.67 -7.06 25.63
N LYS A 8 17.18 -6.37 24.60
CA LYS A 8 16.35 -5.90 23.47
C LYS A 8 15.66 -7.06 22.77
N ASP A 9 16.38 -8.12 22.48
CA ASP A 9 15.85 -9.32 21.82
C ASP A 9 14.81 -10.02 22.71
N TYR A 10 15.03 -10.11 24.01
CA TYR A 10 14.07 -10.68 24.96
C TYR A 10 12.79 -9.84 25.08
N VAL A 11 12.92 -8.52 25.19
CA VAL A 11 11.77 -7.59 25.26
C VAL A 11 10.97 -7.67 23.96
N TYR A 12 11.64 -7.68 22.82
CA TYR A 12 10.99 -7.81 21.51
C TYR A 12 10.22 -9.13 21.39
N GLN A 13 10.87 -10.25 21.75
CA GLN A 13 10.26 -11.58 21.67
C GLN A 13 9.05 -11.72 22.61
N SER A 14 9.17 -11.20 23.83
CA SER A 14 8.07 -11.19 24.80
C SER A 14 6.90 -10.33 24.33
N SER A 15 7.17 -9.14 23.77
CA SER A 15 6.13 -8.26 23.21
C SER A 15 5.48 -8.87 21.97
N PHE A 16 6.25 -9.53 21.13
CA PHE A 16 5.74 -10.22 19.94
C PHE A 16 4.75 -11.32 20.33
N GLU A 17 5.15 -12.24 21.23
CA GLU A 17 4.28 -13.33 21.68
C GLU A 17 2.98 -12.80 22.33
N GLN A 18 3.07 -11.74 23.11
CA GLN A 18 1.92 -11.13 23.76
C GLN A 18 0.94 -10.51 22.77
N ASN A 19 1.43 -9.90 21.67
CA ASN A 19 0.63 -9.19 20.68
C ASN A 19 0.31 -10.04 19.44
N LYS A 20 0.84 -11.25 19.35
CA LYS A 20 0.68 -12.14 18.19
C LYS A 20 -0.77 -12.31 17.75
N PRO A 21 -1.76 -12.57 18.62
CA PRO A 21 -3.14 -12.72 18.18
C PRO A 21 -3.70 -11.45 17.51
N GLN A 22 -3.32 -10.27 18.01
CA GLN A 22 -3.73 -8.99 17.42
C GLN A 22 -3.06 -8.77 16.07
N MET A 23 -1.78 -9.09 15.94
CA MET A 23 -1.04 -8.99 14.68
C MET A 23 -1.61 -9.93 13.63
N GLU A 24 -1.94 -11.18 14.01
CA GLU A 24 -2.59 -12.15 13.12
C GLU A 24 -3.97 -11.66 12.67
N ALA A 25 -4.80 -11.15 13.58
CA ALA A 25 -6.11 -10.61 13.27
C ALA A 25 -6.03 -9.40 12.33
N VAL A 26 -5.16 -8.43 12.60
CA VAL A 26 -4.96 -7.25 11.72
C VAL A 26 -4.46 -7.67 10.35
N THR A 27 -3.50 -8.60 10.30
CA THR A 27 -2.95 -9.12 9.04
C THR A 27 -4.04 -9.81 8.21
N ALA A 28 -4.82 -10.70 8.82
CA ALA A 28 -5.92 -11.39 8.16
C ALA A 28 -6.95 -10.39 7.60
N ASN A 29 -7.38 -9.41 8.40
CA ASN A 29 -8.33 -8.38 7.97
C ASN A 29 -7.78 -7.53 6.80
N LEU A 30 -6.48 -7.18 6.80
CA LEU A 30 -5.86 -6.46 5.68
C LEU A 30 -5.90 -7.28 4.39
N LEU A 31 -5.63 -8.57 4.48
CA LEU A 31 -5.70 -9.49 3.33
C LEU A 31 -7.13 -9.70 2.83
N ASP A 32 -8.10 -9.81 3.74
CA ASP A 32 -9.52 -9.93 3.41
C ASP A 32 -10.05 -8.67 2.70
N ILE A 33 -9.67 -7.48 3.18
CA ILE A 33 -10.01 -6.22 2.51
C ILE A 33 -9.40 -6.17 1.11
N LEU A 34 -8.14 -6.56 0.96
CA LEU A 34 -7.47 -6.59 -0.34
C LEU A 34 -8.14 -7.58 -1.30
N ALA A 35 -8.54 -8.75 -0.82
CA ALA A 35 -9.31 -9.73 -1.58
C ALA A 35 -10.67 -9.17 -2.02
N TRP A 36 -11.36 -8.49 -1.11
CA TRP A 36 -12.62 -7.82 -1.40
C TRP A 36 -12.49 -6.72 -2.46
N PHE A 37 -11.43 -5.88 -2.39
CA PHE A 37 -11.15 -4.90 -3.43
C PHE A 37 -11.00 -5.55 -4.80
N ARG A 38 -10.26 -6.65 -4.87
CA ARG A 38 -10.07 -7.40 -6.11
C ARG A 38 -11.41 -7.93 -6.64
N GLU A 39 -12.23 -8.52 -5.79
CA GLU A 39 -13.56 -9.03 -6.15
C GLU A 39 -14.46 -7.91 -6.68
N LYS A 40 -14.47 -6.76 -6.01
CA LYS A 40 -15.28 -5.59 -6.38
C LYS A 40 -14.64 -4.74 -7.48
N ARG A 41 -13.46 -5.11 -7.98
CA ARG A 41 -12.70 -4.38 -9.01
C ARG A 41 -12.45 -2.91 -8.63
N ILE A 42 -12.15 -2.69 -7.37
CA ILE A 42 -11.81 -1.38 -6.79
C ILE A 42 -10.33 -1.38 -6.43
N SER A 43 -9.66 -0.25 -6.62
CA SER A 43 -8.36 0.04 -6.05
C SER A 43 -8.42 1.34 -5.26
N MET A 44 -7.86 1.33 -4.06
CA MET A 44 -7.83 2.48 -3.16
C MET A 44 -6.74 3.47 -3.53
N ARG A 45 -5.58 2.98 -3.98
CA ARG A 45 -4.40 3.74 -4.40
C ARG A 45 -3.67 4.54 -3.31
N ASP A 46 -4.30 4.85 -2.20
CA ASP A 46 -3.66 5.51 -1.04
C ASP A 46 -3.94 4.73 0.25
N LEU A 47 -3.70 3.41 0.20
CA LEU A 47 -3.74 2.59 1.40
C LEU A 47 -2.52 2.93 2.28
N LYS A 48 -2.81 3.29 3.53
CA LYS A 48 -1.83 3.61 4.57
C LYS A 48 -2.50 3.51 5.94
N PRO A 49 -1.74 3.42 7.03
CA PRO A 49 -2.31 3.33 8.38
C PRO A 49 -3.26 4.47 8.72
N ASP A 50 -2.97 5.70 8.27
CA ASP A 50 -3.80 6.90 8.54
C ASP A 50 -5.18 6.82 7.88
N ASN A 51 -5.34 5.99 6.84
CA ASN A 51 -6.60 5.77 6.12
C ASN A 51 -7.33 4.52 6.59
N LEU A 52 -6.86 3.88 7.66
CA LEU A 52 -7.46 2.71 8.25
C LEU A 52 -7.98 3.01 9.67
N PHE A 53 -9.14 2.48 9.97
CA PHE A 53 -9.72 2.51 11.30
C PHE A 53 -9.79 1.08 11.82
N VAL A 54 -9.20 0.83 12.98
CA VAL A 54 -9.22 -0.49 13.64
C VAL A 54 -10.16 -0.42 14.83
N ALA A 55 -11.23 -1.19 14.79
CA ALA A 55 -12.17 -1.36 15.89
C ALA A 55 -11.84 -2.67 16.61
N GLY A 56 -11.26 -2.56 17.81
CA GLY A 56 -10.77 -3.72 18.57
C GLY A 56 -11.46 -3.95 19.91
N ASP A 57 -12.36 -3.06 20.32
CA ASP A 57 -13.03 -3.17 21.62
C ASP A 57 -14.56 -3.18 21.43
N PRO A 58 -15.19 -4.37 21.49
CA PRO A 58 -16.63 -4.51 21.33
C PRO A 58 -17.44 -3.73 22.38
N ALA A 59 -16.85 -3.50 23.56
CA ALA A 59 -17.51 -2.74 24.63
C ALA A 59 -17.58 -1.25 24.32
N ARG A 60 -16.62 -0.74 23.55
CA ARG A 60 -16.57 0.66 23.11
C ARG A 60 -17.35 0.92 21.81
N TYR A 61 -17.47 -0.11 20.96
CA TYR A 61 -18.06 0.03 19.62
C TYR A 61 -19.08 -1.08 19.32
N PRO A 62 -20.13 -1.27 20.16
CA PRO A 62 -21.07 -2.38 20.01
C PRO A 62 -21.89 -2.34 18.72
N ILE A 63 -21.94 -1.19 18.04
CA ILE A 63 -22.76 -1.00 16.84
C ILE A 63 -22.05 -1.53 15.59
N PHE A 64 -20.70 -1.54 15.57
CA PHE A 64 -19.91 -1.90 14.39
C PHE A 64 -19.42 -3.35 14.39
N LEU A 65 -19.44 -4.02 15.53
CA LEU A 65 -18.91 -5.38 15.67
C LEU A 65 -20.04 -6.34 16.01
N LYS A 66 -20.42 -7.15 15.03
CA LYS A 66 -21.39 -8.23 15.25
C LYS A 66 -20.81 -9.41 16.03
N SER A 67 -19.52 -9.50 16.16
CA SER A 67 -18.82 -10.54 16.89
C SER A 67 -17.81 -9.92 17.83
N ALA A 68 -17.90 -10.28 19.11
CA ALA A 68 -17.09 -9.71 20.20
C ALA A 68 -15.62 -10.15 20.18
N GLN A 69 -15.19 -10.96 19.22
CA GLN A 69 -13.87 -11.60 19.21
C GLN A 69 -12.99 -11.19 18.03
N GLU A 70 -13.48 -10.37 17.10
CA GLU A 70 -12.77 -10.03 15.89
C GLU A 70 -12.47 -8.53 15.81
N PHE A 71 -11.21 -8.21 15.55
CA PHE A 71 -10.82 -6.87 15.14
C PHE A 71 -11.34 -6.61 13.73
N SER A 72 -12.05 -5.51 13.54
CA SER A 72 -12.51 -5.07 12.22
C SER A 72 -11.67 -3.90 11.75
N ILE A 73 -11.33 -3.90 10.46
CA ILE A 73 -10.69 -2.76 9.81
C ILE A 73 -11.72 -2.07 8.92
N GLY A 74 -11.92 -0.78 9.16
CA GLY A 74 -12.64 0.12 8.27
C GLY A 74 -11.69 0.98 7.47
N ILE A 75 -12.17 1.50 6.35
CA ILE A 75 -11.40 2.40 5.47
C ILE A 75 -12.02 3.77 5.51
N ILE A 76 -11.18 4.76 5.66
CA ILE A 76 -11.54 6.18 5.54
C ILE A 76 -10.74 6.80 4.39
N ASP A 77 -11.19 7.94 3.88
CA ASP A 77 -10.54 8.65 2.76
C ASP A 77 -10.48 7.84 1.47
N VAL A 78 -11.64 7.73 0.83
CA VAL A 78 -11.82 6.98 -0.43
C VAL A 78 -11.74 7.86 -1.68
N GLU A 79 -11.25 9.10 -1.57
CA GLU A 79 -11.26 10.06 -2.67
C GLU A 79 -10.41 9.62 -3.88
N THR A 80 -9.34 8.87 -3.63
CA THR A 80 -8.44 8.34 -4.66
C THR A 80 -8.88 7.01 -5.24
N ALA A 81 -9.94 6.42 -4.69
CA ALA A 81 -10.42 5.12 -5.13
C ALA A 81 -10.89 5.12 -6.60
N VAL A 82 -10.55 4.06 -7.29
CA VAL A 82 -10.88 3.83 -8.70
C VAL A 82 -11.67 2.53 -8.83
N ASP A 83 -12.87 2.64 -9.42
CA ASP A 83 -13.65 1.50 -9.88
C ASP A 83 -13.25 1.23 -11.33
N PHE A 84 -12.63 0.08 -11.60
CA PHE A 84 -12.15 -0.31 -12.91
C PHE A 84 -13.06 -1.34 -13.62
N GLU A 85 -14.20 -1.68 -13.05
CA GLU A 85 -15.19 -2.56 -13.69
C GLU A 85 -15.90 -1.87 -14.86
N LYS A 86 -16.12 -0.56 -14.72
CA LYS A 86 -16.86 0.25 -15.70
C LYS A 86 -16.10 0.53 -16.99
N SER A 87 -14.90 -0.03 -17.16
CA SER A 87 -13.97 0.38 -18.22
C SER A 87 -14.20 -0.23 -19.61
N GLU A 88 -15.09 -1.22 -19.77
CA GLU A 88 -15.32 -1.78 -21.12
C GLU A 88 -16.03 -0.80 -22.05
N HIS A 89 -16.75 0.21 -21.54
CA HIS A 89 -17.45 1.22 -22.36
C HIS A 89 -17.37 2.67 -21.84
N LYS A 90 -16.78 2.93 -20.66
CA LYS A 90 -16.52 4.27 -20.15
C LYS A 90 -15.07 4.38 -19.70
N LYS A 91 -14.39 5.44 -20.13
CA LYS A 91 -13.01 5.72 -19.66
C LYS A 91 -12.98 5.69 -18.13
N THR A 92 -12.17 4.81 -17.55
CA THR A 92 -11.91 4.79 -16.12
C THR A 92 -11.47 6.18 -15.68
N LYS A 93 -12.08 6.71 -14.62
CA LYS A 93 -11.71 8.02 -14.07
C LYS A 93 -10.21 8.05 -13.82
N GLN A 94 -9.54 9.06 -14.38
CA GLN A 94 -8.14 9.30 -14.05
C GLN A 94 -8.07 9.95 -12.67
N PRO A 95 -7.57 9.25 -11.64
CA PRO A 95 -7.38 9.85 -10.34
C PRO A 95 -6.20 10.82 -10.36
N MET A 96 -6.08 11.63 -9.32
CA MET A 96 -4.92 12.47 -9.12
C MET A 96 -3.65 11.62 -9.08
N LEU A 97 -2.62 12.04 -9.81
CA LEU A 97 -1.32 11.36 -9.83
C LEU A 97 -0.59 11.68 -8.53
N GLY A 98 -0.27 10.66 -7.76
CA GLY A 98 0.41 10.81 -6.49
C GLY A 98 0.16 9.65 -5.56
N GLY A 99 0.80 9.67 -4.41
CA GLY A 99 0.67 8.70 -3.35
C GLY A 99 1.56 9.07 -2.16
N THR A 100 1.34 8.42 -1.04
CA THR A 100 2.11 8.62 0.18
C THR A 100 3.49 7.93 0.05
N PRO A 101 4.61 8.60 0.32
CA PRO A 101 5.97 8.15 -0.02
C PRO A 101 6.28 6.70 0.34
N PHE A 102 5.95 6.26 1.54
CA PHE A 102 6.28 4.90 2.01
C PHE A 102 5.38 3.81 1.40
N TYR A 103 4.20 4.18 0.89
CA TYR A 103 3.17 3.23 0.46
C TYR A 103 2.93 3.25 -1.05
N ALA A 104 3.56 4.20 -1.77
CA ALA A 104 3.37 4.37 -3.19
C ALA A 104 4.49 3.74 -4.02
N THR A 105 4.16 3.34 -5.24
CA THR A 105 5.09 2.86 -6.27
C THR A 105 5.15 3.86 -7.43
N PRO A 106 6.13 3.76 -8.35
CA PRO A 106 6.20 4.64 -9.52
C PRO A 106 4.92 4.66 -10.35
N SER A 107 4.16 3.57 -10.38
CA SER A 107 2.90 3.48 -11.12
C SER A 107 1.80 4.42 -10.63
N HIS A 108 1.90 4.99 -9.43
CA HIS A 108 0.97 6.00 -8.93
C HIS A 108 1.10 7.35 -9.65
N PHE A 109 2.23 7.59 -10.33
CA PHE A 109 2.55 8.85 -11.01
C PHE A 109 2.36 8.79 -12.53
N ILE A 110 1.84 7.67 -13.05
CA ILE A 110 1.60 7.51 -14.48
C ILE A 110 0.10 7.49 -14.78
N LYS A 111 -0.28 8.04 -15.94
CA LYS A 111 -1.68 8.08 -16.34
C LYS A 111 -2.21 6.70 -16.70
N ASN A 112 -3.52 6.50 -16.50
CA ASN A 112 -4.18 5.23 -16.79
C ASN A 112 -4.05 4.80 -18.26
N ASP A 113 -4.11 5.74 -19.21
CA ASP A 113 -3.94 5.45 -20.64
C ASP A 113 -2.54 4.89 -20.96
N VAL A 114 -1.51 5.42 -20.30
CA VAL A 114 -0.14 4.89 -20.45
C VAL A 114 0.01 3.51 -19.81
N ILE A 115 -0.63 3.28 -18.64
CA ILE A 115 -0.67 1.96 -18.02
C ILE A 115 -1.36 0.95 -18.96
N ILE A 116 -2.48 1.32 -19.54
CA ILE A 116 -3.22 0.47 -20.51
C ILE A 116 -2.35 0.18 -21.71
N TYR A 117 -1.75 1.21 -22.30
CA TYR A 117 -0.89 1.05 -23.48
C TYR A 117 0.28 0.11 -23.22
N LYS A 118 0.96 0.27 -22.08
CA LYS A 118 2.17 -0.49 -21.75
C LYS A 118 1.88 -1.92 -21.27
N PHE A 119 0.90 -2.08 -20.39
CA PHE A 119 0.66 -3.34 -19.67
C PHE A 119 -0.61 -4.06 -20.12
N ASN A 120 -1.46 -3.43 -20.90
CA ASN A 120 -2.76 -3.95 -21.32
C ASN A 120 -3.63 -4.50 -20.18
N ASN A 121 -3.39 -4.05 -18.96
CA ASN A 121 -4.13 -4.52 -17.77
C ASN A 121 -4.08 -3.48 -16.64
N LEU A 122 -4.95 -2.47 -16.74
CA LEU A 122 -5.05 -1.42 -15.72
C LEU A 122 -5.40 -1.99 -14.35
N GLY A 123 -6.41 -2.85 -14.28
CA GLY A 123 -6.89 -3.40 -13.01
C GLY A 123 -5.82 -4.16 -12.25
N LYS A 124 -4.97 -4.92 -12.96
CA LYS A 124 -3.84 -5.63 -12.34
C LYS A 124 -2.83 -4.66 -11.73
N ILE A 125 -2.47 -3.59 -12.45
CA ILE A 125 -1.49 -2.61 -11.95
C ILE A 125 -2.04 -1.86 -10.74
N LEU A 126 -3.29 -1.41 -10.80
CA LEU A 126 -3.95 -0.74 -9.68
C LEU A 126 -4.03 -1.66 -8.45
N HIS A 127 -4.40 -2.92 -8.64
CA HIS A 127 -4.41 -3.90 -7.55
C HIS A 127 -3.02 -4.16 -6.96
N LEU A 128 -1.96 -4.16 -7.78
CA LEU A 128 -0.59 -4.29 -7.29
C LEU A 128 -0.11 -3.07 -6.49
N GLN A 129 -0.67 -1.88 -6.74
CA GLN A 129 -0.43 -0.71 -5.89
C GLN A 129 -0.96 -0.94 -4.47
N ASP A 130 -2.19 -1.43 -4.35
CA ASP A 130 -2.80 -1.75 -3.06
C ASP A 130 -2.08 -2.92 -2.36
N TRP A 131 -1.61 -3.93 -3.11
CA TRP A 131 -0.77 -5.01 -2.61
C TRP A 131 0.54 -4.51 -1.98
N HIS A 132 1.24 -3.61 -2.67
CA HIS A 132 2.49 -3.03 -2.18
C HIS A 132 2.27 -2.31 -0.84
N ALA A 133 1.25 -1.45 -0.78
CA ALA A 133 0.91 -0.73 0.45
C ALA A 133 0.52 -1.70 1.59
N THR A 134 -0.29 -2.71 1.28
CA THR A 134 -0.71 -3.74 2.26
C THR A 134 0.47 -4.52 2.80
N LEU A 135 1.42 -4.92 1.95
CA LEU A 135 2.63 -5.63 2.38
C LEU A 135 3.47 -4.81 3.37
N ILE A 136 3.65 -3.51 3.09
CA ILE A 136 4.38 -2.60 3.98
C ILE A 136 3.65 -2.45 5.32
N MET A 137 2.32 -2.34 5.31
CA MET A 137 1.54 -2.28 6.54
C MET A 137 1.64 -3.55 7.36
N ILE A 138 1.54 -4.73 6.74
CA ILE A 138 1.71 -6.03 7.41
C ILE A 138 3.10 -6.14 8.03
N TYR A 139 4.14 -5.80 7.26
CA TYR A 139 5.51 -5.82 7.77
C TYR A 139 5.65 -4.92 9.01
N LYS A 140 5.11 -3.69 8.95
CA LYS A 140 5.13 -2.75 10.07
C LYS A 140 4.36 -3.28 11.28
N VAL A 141 3.23 -3.94 11.08
CA VAL A 141 2.44 -4.54 12.17
C VAL A 141 3.24 -5.64 12.88
N ILE A 142 3.99 -6.45 12.12
CA ILE A 142 4.73 -7.59 12.66
C ILE A 142 6.05 -7.16 13.31
N THR A 143 6.78 -6.26 12.66
CA THR A 143 8.16 -5.92 13.06
C THR A 143 8.28 -4.59 13.81
N GLY A 144 7.30 -3.69 13.66
CA GLY A 144 7.38 -2.30 14.10
C GLY A 144 8.19 -1.39 13.16
N ASP A 145 8.95 -1.97 12.21
CA ASP A 145 9.83 -1.25 11.29
C ASP A 145 9.13 -0.98 9.94
N LEU A 146 9.74 -0.13 9.14
CA LEU A 146 9.27 0.16 7.77
C LEU A 146 10.00 -0.74 6.77
N LEU A 147 9.23 -1.49 5.99
CA LEU A 147 9.75 -2.20 4.83
C LEU A 147 10.11 -1.18 3.73
N PHE A 148 11.26 -1.35 3.09
CA PHE A 148 11.73 -0.48 2.01
C PHE A 148 11.96 0.99 2.43
N GLU A 149 12.49 1.21 3.63
CA GLU A 149 12.72 2.57 4.15
C GLU A 149 13.69 3.38 3.29
N GLN A 150 14.77 2.78 2.79
CA GLN A 150 15.73 3.47 1.93
C GLN A 150 15.12 3.76 0.55
N THR A 151 14.36 2.81 0.00
CA THR A 151 13.60 3.00 -1.25
C THR A 151 12.60 4.14 -1.12
N ALA A 152 11.92 4.24 0.02
CA ALA A 152 11.02 5.35 0.29
C ALA A 152 11.72 6.72 0.32
N ARG A 153 12.99 6.78 0.69
CA ARG A 153 13.80 8.02 0.64
C ARG A 153 14.09 8.47 -0.80
N LEU A 154 14.13 7.54 -1.75
CA LEU A 154 14.27 7.85 -3.19
C LEU A 154 12.95 8.34 -3.82
N PHE A 155 11.85 8.30 -3.08
CA PHE A 155 10.53 8.66 -3.60
C PHE A 155 10.48 10.08 -4.18
N GLY A 156 11.20 11.04 -3.58
CA GLY A 156 11.29 12.40 -4.10
C GLY A 156 11.93 12.46 -5.49
N GLU A 157 12.97 11.67 -5.73
CA GLU A 157 13.65 11.56 -7.03
C GLU A 157 12.73 10.90 -8.06
N VAL A 158 12.17 9.75 -7.73
CA VAL A 158 11.20 9.01 -8.56
C VAL A 158 10.01 9.89 -8.94
N ARG A 159 9.43 10.61 -7.97
CA ARG A 159 8.34 11.55 -8.21
C ARG A 159 8.73 12.66 -9.18
N ASN A 160 9.90 13.27 -8.99
CA ASN A 160 10.36 14.36 -9.84
C ASN A 160 10.58 13.90 -11.30
N LEU A 161 11.15 12.71 -11.50
CA LEU A 161 11.26 12.10 -12.81
C LEU A 161 9.88 11.96 -13.45
N MET A 162 8.92 11.35 -12.75
CA MET A 162 7.58 11.09 -13.25
C MET A 162 6.77 12.36 -13.53
N VAL A 163 6.85 13.38 -12.65
CA VAL A 163 6.19 14.68 -12.85
C VAL A 163 6.73 15.37 -14.10
N ASN A 164 8.02 15.32 -14.34
CA ASN A 164 8.64 15.90 -15.54
C ASN A 164 8.20 15.15 -16.82
N ALA A 165 8.07 13.84 -16.76
CA ALA A 165 7.59 13.04 -17.89
C ALA A 165 6.13 13.33 -18.27
N ASN A 166 5.31 13.78 -17.32
CA ASN A 166 3.91 14.13 -17.57
C ASN A 166 3.72 15.50 -18.24
N LYS A 167 4.79 16.27 -18.43
CA LYS A 167 4.75 17.54 -19.19
C LYS A 167 4.57 17.29 -20.69
N PRO A 168 4.01 18.26 -21.44
CA PRO A 168 3.91 18.15 -22.89
C PRO A 168 5.27 17.87 -23.54
N GLY A 169 5.34 16.86 -24.40
CA GLY A 169 6.60 16.43 -25.05
C GLY A 169 7.47 15.47 -24.24
N GLY A 170 7.06 15.09 -23.02
CA GLY A 170 7.77 14.12 -22.22
C GLY A 170 7.57 12.68 -22.70
N HIS A 171 8.61 11.86 -22.61
CA HIS A 171 8.61 10.43 -22.92
C HIS A 171 8.14 9.63 -21.70
N GLN A 172 6.82 9.63 -21.44
CA GLN A 172 6.26 9.04 -20.20
C GLN A 172 6.65 7.57 -20.01
N THR A 173 6.72 6.80 -21.08
CA THR A 173 7.02 5.36 -21.03
C THR A 173 8.44 5.10 -20.60
N ASP A 174 9.41 5.77 -21.20
CA ASP A 174 10.84 5.56 -20.95
C ASP A 174 11.23 6.03 -19.56
N VAL A 175 10.67 7.18 -19.15
CA VAL A 175 10.89 7.73 -17.79
C VAL A 175 10.25 6.83 -16.74
N PHE A 176 9.08 6.24 -17.02
CA PHE A 176 8.46 5.28 -16.13
C PHE A 176 9.31 4.01 -15.97
N GLU A 177 9.94 3.52 -17.03
CA GLU A 177 10.86 2.39 -16.96
C GLU A 177 12.07 2.70 -16.08
N GLU A 178 12.67 3.85 -16.28
CA GLU A 178 13.82 4.29 -15.47
C GLU A 178 13.44 4.50 -14.00
N ALA A 179 12.36 5.19 -13.72
CA ALA A 179 11.84 5.40 -12.37
C ALA A 179 11.53 4.06 -11.67
N SER A 180 10.93 3.11 -12.42
CA SER A 180 10.64 1.77 -11.92
C SER A 180 11.92 0.98 -11.66
N ARG A 181 12.91 1.08 -12.54
CA ARG A 181 14.21 0.42 -12.38
C ARG A 181 14.92 0.89 -11.12
N ILE A 182 14.99 2.21 -10.91
CA ILE A 182 15.60 2.81 -9.70
C ILE A 182 14.88 2.31 -8.44
N PHE A 183 13.55 2.42 -8.42
CA PHE A 183 12.73 2.04 -7.28
C PHE A 183 12.89 0.56 -6.93
N TRP A 184 12.65 -0.34 -7.89
CA TRP A 184 12.67 -1.78 -7.62
C TRP A 184 14.07 -2.32 -7.39
N HIS A 185 15.13 -1.72 -7.99
CA HIS A 185 16.50 -2.08 -7.68
C HIS A 185 16.84 -1.77 -6.22
N SER A 186 16.43 -0.60 -5.73
CA SER A 186 16.60 -0.24 -4.32
C SER A 186 15.81 -1.18 -3.40
N ALA A 187 14.55 -1.45 -3.71
CA ALA A 187 13.72 -2.33 -2.89
C ALA A 187 14.29 -3.75 -2.78
N VAL A 188 14.78 -4.31 -3.88
CA VAL A 188 15.44 -5.63 -3.87
C VAL A 188 16.75 -5.61 -3.09
N SER A 189 17.46 -4.50 -3.10
CA SER A 189 18.74 -4.36 -2.38
C SER A 189 18.58 -4.24 -0.87
N GLU A 190 17.37 -3.91 -0.39
CA GLU A 190 17.02 -3.86 1.03
C GLU A 190 16.62 -5.24 1.59
N PHE A 191 16.39 -6.22 0.72
CA PHE A 191 15.95 -7.58 1.09
C PHE A 191 17.13 -8.52 1.25
#